data_6b7bf1e08de33db5cd389ce645da8a55
#
_entry.id   6b7bf1e08de33db5cd389ce645da8a55
#
_cell.length_a   1.000
_cell.length_b   1.000
_cell.length_c   1.000
_cell.angle_alpha   90.00
_cell.angle_beta   90.00
_cell.angle_gamma   90.00
#
_symmetry.space_group_name_H-M   'P 1'
#
loop_
_entity.id
_entity.type
_entity.pdbx_description
1 polymer ?
#
loop_
_entity_poly.entity_id
_entity_poly.type
_entity_poly.pdbx_seq_one_letter_code
_entity_poly.pdbx_strand_id
1 'polypeptide(L)'
;DFVIINHHRASRKDAGSTRRKTTRGIPALLVLETIRALKTRGVTDYDLCGAPESWNVKDQSHPLYGIGTFKTGYSDHITDYVGTYYLPIRPLRALIWHRFAEKAIRKLYFMRHHESWY
;
A
#
# COMPACT_ATOMS: atom_id res chain seq x y z
N ASP A 1 -2.35 -9.29 -7.64
CA ASP A 1 -2.74 -7.89 -7.48
C ASP A 1 -4.25 -7.77 -7.37
N PHE A 2 -4.72 -6.96 -6.45
CA PHE A 2 -6.11 -6.55 -6.35
C PHE A 2 -6.21 -5.07 -6.74
N VAL A 3 -7.01 -4.78 -7.77
CA VAL A 3 -7.15 -3.44 -8.34
C VAL A 3 -8.60 -3.02 -8.29
N ILE A 4 -8.85 -1.83 -7.79
CA ILE A 4 -10.17 -1.19 -7.76
C ILE A 4 -10.23 -0.23 -8.94
N ILE A 5 -11.26 -0.36 -9.77
CA ILE A 5 -11.50 0.52 -10.91
C ILE A 5 -12.72 1.40 -10.60
N ASN A 6 -12.54 2.70 -10.73
CA ASN A 6 -13.59 3.69 -10.60
C ASN A 6 -13.56 4.64 -11.81
N HIS A 7 -14.47 4.44 -12.75
CA HIS A 7 -14.53 5.14 -14.04
C HIS A 7 -13.20 5.04 -14.81
N HIS A 8 -12.53 6.16 -15.04
CA HIS A 8 -11.26 6.26 -15.76
C HIS A 8 -10.03 6.15 -14.85
N ARG A 9 -10.21 5.94 -13.54
CA ARG A 9 -9.12 5.81 -12.56
C ARG A 9 -9.10 4.41 -11.96
N ALA A 10 -7.92 3.90 -11.69
CA ALA A 10 -7.72 2.64 -10.98
C ALA A 10 -6.74 2.82 -9.83
N SER A 11 -6.89 2.02 -8.79
CA SER A 11 -5.99 2.03 -7.62
C SER A 11 -5.61 0.60 -7.26
N ARG A 12 -4.32 0.38 -7.03
CA ARG A 12 -3.78 -0.91 -6.57
C ARG A 12 -4.00 -1.07 -5.07
N LYS A 13 -5.03 -1.82 -4.69
CA LYS A 13 -5.38 -1.99 -3.27
C LYS A 13 -4.40 -2.90 -2.54
N ASP A 14 -4.11 -4.08 -3.09
CA ASP A 14 -3.23 -5.06 -2.49
C ASP A 14 -2.35 -5.76 -3.53
N ALA A 15 -1.13 -6.10 -3.12
CA ALA A 15 -0.19 -6.84 -3.93
C ALA A 15 0.61 -7.82 -3.07
N GLY A 16 0.78 -9.03 -3.55
CA GLY A 16 1.60 -10.05 -2.93
C GLY A 16 2.61 -10.66 -3.89
N SER A 17 3.71 -11.17 -3.35
CA SER A 17 4.74 -11.84 -4.11
C SER A 17 5.34 -12.96 -3.26
N THR A 18 5.65 -14.09 -3.88
CA THR A 18 6.25 -15.25 -3.21
C THR A 18 7.70 -15.03 -2.80
N ARG A 19 8.34 -13.95 -3.23
CA ARG A 19 9.75 -13.59 -2.97
C ARG A 19 10.77 -14.69 -3.34
N ARG A 20 10.40 -15.68 -4.16
CA ARG A 20 11.31 -16.72 -4.63
C ARG A 20 12.30 -16.13 -5.62
N LYS A 21 13.59 -16.55 -5.54
CA LYS A 21 14.66 -16.08 -6.46
C LYS A 21 14.33 -16.37 -7.94
N THR A 22 13.65 -17.48 -8.20
CA THR A 22 13.22 -17.90 -9.55
C THR A 22 12.12 -17.02 -10.16
N THR A 23 11.51 -16.13 -9.36
CA THR A 23 10.40 -15.26 -9.80
C THR A 23 10.82 -13.81 -9.99
N ARG A 24 12.13 -13.54 -10.14
CA ARG A 24 12.63 -12.20 -10.46
C ARG A 24 11.98 -11.68 -11.74
N GLY A 25 11.50 -10.42 -11.67
CA GLY A 25 10.83 -9.77 -12.80
C GLY A 25 9.32 -10.05 -12.90
N ILE A 26 8.81 -11.13 -12.29
CA ILE A 26 7.34 -11.40 -12.34
C ILE A 26 6.50 -10.26 -11.75
N PRO A 27 6.85 -9.64 -10.60
CA PRO A 27 6.09 -8.52 -10.10
C PRO A 27 6.06 -7.34 -11.08
N ALA A 28 7.16 -7.07 -11.78
CA ALA A 28 7.22 -6.01 -12.77
C ALA A 28 6.37 -6.33 -14.00
N LEU A 29 6.45 -7.55 -14.50
CA LEU A 29 5.60 -8.01 -15.60
C LEU A 29 4.12 -7.93 -15.24
N LEU A 30 3.75 -8.33 -14.02
CA LEU A 30 2.37 -8.25 -13.55
C LEU A 30 1.84 -6.82 -13.56
N VAL A 31 2.64 -5.83 -13.12
CA VAL A 31 2.26 -4.41 -13.18
C VAL A 31 2.06 -3.97 -14.64
N LEU A 32 2.98 -4.33 -15.55
CA LEU A 32 2.86 -3.98 -16.97
C LEU A 32 1.62 -4.58 -17.61
N GLU A 33 1.33 -5.86 -17.36
CA GLU A 33 0.12 -6.51 -17.89
C GLU A 33 -1.16 -5.91 -17.29
N THR A 34 -1.11 -5.53 -16.00
CA THR A 34 -2.21 -4.80 -15.36
C THR A 34 -2.45 -3.46 -16.05
N ILE A 35 -1.39 -2.69 -16.33
CA ILE A 35 -1.48 -1.41 -17.05
C ILE A 35 -2.09 -1.60 -18.45
N ARG A 36 -1.66 -2.62 -19.18
CA ARG A 36 -2.21 -2.95 -20.50
C ARG A 36 -3.70 -3.27 -20.42
N ALA A 37 -4.08 -4.14 -19.48
CA ALA A 37 -5.48 -4.52 -19.27
C ALA A 37 -6.37 -3.34 -18.83
N LEU A 38 -5.85 -2.44 -18.01
CA LEU A 38 -6.55 -1.22 -17.60
C LEU A 38 -6.74 -0.26 -18.78
N LYS A 39 -5.71 -0.09 -19.59
CA LYS A 39 -5.76 0.76 -20.79
C LYS A 39 -6.84 0.30 -21.78
N THR A 40 -6.99 -1.02 -22.00
CA THR A 40 -8.06 -1.56 -22.88
C THR A 40 -9.47 -1.32 -22.32
N ARG A 41 -9.58 -1.04 -21.01
CA ARG A 41 -10.85 -0.69 -20.33
C ARG A 41 -11.10 0.81 -20.25
N GLY A 42 -10.27 1.64 -20.91
CA GLY A 42 -10.43 3.08 -20.91
C GLY A 42 -9.94 3.78 -19.62
N VAL A 43 -9.16 3.08 -18.78
CA VAL A 43 -8.52 3.68 -17.60
C VAL A 43 -7.35 4.55 -18.06
N THR A 44 -7.31 5.80 -17.61
CA THR A 44 -6.26 6.78 -17.95
C THR A 44 -5.28 6.99 -16.79
N ASP A 45 -5.72 6.74 -15.57
CA ASP A 45 -4.95 6.97 -14.36
C ASP A 45 -4.86 5.69 -13.51
N TYR A 46 -3.65 5.24 -13.21
CA TYR A 46 -3.42 4.08 -12.37
C TYR A 46 -2.53 4.41 -11.18
N ASP A 47 -3.12 4.53 -10.01
CA ASP A 47 -2.41 4.75 -8.74
C ASP A 47 -1.86 3.43 -8.21
N LEU A 48 -0.53 3.32 -8.10
CA LEU A 48 0.15 2.16 -7.50
C LEU A 48 0.07 2.14 -5.98
N CYS A 49 -0.41 3.21 -5.35
CA CYS A 49 -0.60 3.41 -3.89
C CYS A 49 0.67 3.12 -3.06
N GLY A 50 0.72 3.61 -1.82
CA GLY A 50 1.71 3.21 -0.81
C GLY A 50 3.17 3.37 -1.25
N ALA A 51 3.56 4.56 -1.69
CA ALA A 51 4.95 5.00 -1.81
C ALA A 51 5.33 5.85 -0.59
N PRO A 52 6.63 6.03 -0.30
CA PRO A 52 7.09 7.12 0.57
C PRO A 52 6.64 8.47 0.01
N GLU A 53 6.57 9.47 0.85
CA GLU A 53 6.34 10.85 0.45
C GLU A 53 7.42 11.32 -0.55
N SER A 54 7.11 12.28 -1.40
CA SER A 54 7.99 12.74 -2.48
C SER A 54 9.39 13.16 -1.99
N TRP A 55 9.48 13.75 -0.79
CA TRP A 55 10.75 14.17 -0.18
C TRP A 55 11.53 13.01 0.47
N ASN A 56 10.89 11.88 0.77
CA ASN A 56 11.51 10.69 1.40
C ASN A 56 11.77 9.55 0.40
N VAL A 57 11.30 9.63 -0.83
CA VAL A 57 11.38 8.51 -1.80
C VAL A 57 12.81 8.09 -2.14
N LYS A 58 13.78 9.01 -2.01
CA LYS A 58 15.21 8.75 -2.24
C LYS A 58 15.98 8.39 -0.97
N ASP A 59 15.35 8.45 0.21
CA ASP A 59 15.98 8.11 1.48
C ASP A 59 16.09 6.58 1.63
N GLN A 60 17.33 6.07 1.53
CA GLN A 60 17.62 4.63 1.66
C GLN A 60 17.33 4.08 3.06
N SER A 61 17.27 4.92 4.08
CA SER A 61 16.93 4.52 5.44
C SER A 61 15.42 4.38 5.69
N HIS A 62 14.60 4.91 4.75
CA HIS A 62 13.16 4.87 4.89
C HIS A 62 12.62 3.42 4.78
N PRO A 63 11.71 2.98 5.70
CA PRO A 63 11.18 1.60 5.70
C PRO A 63 10.54 1.16 4.38
N LEU A 64 9.98 2.10 3.61
CA LEU A 64 9.34 1.85 2.32
C LEU A 64 10.24 2.17 1.12
N TYR A 65 11.55 2.41 1.31
CA TYR A 65 12.49 2.75 0.24
C TYR A 65 12.42 1.76 -0.94
N GLY A 66 12.49 0.46 -0.68
CA GLY A 66 12.44 -0.57 -1.74
C GLY A 66 11.12 -0.57 -2.52
N ILE A 67 10.01 -0.27 -1.83
CA ILE A 67 8.69 -0.14 -2.47
C ILE A 67 8.64 1.13 -3.30
N GLY A 68 9.14 2.24 -2.79
CA GLY A 68 9.26 3.51 -3.50
C GLY A 68 10.07 3.36 -4.77
N THR A 69 11.28 2.81 -4.68
CA THR A 69 12.16 2.53 -5.83
C THR A 69 11.49 1.65 -6.89
N PHE A 70 10.77 0.62 -6.48
CA PHE A 70 10.03 -0.24 -7.40
C PHE A 70 8.94 0.53 -8.17
N LYS A 71 8.17 1.37 -7.47
CA LYS A 71 7.04 2.10 -8.07
C LYS A 71 7.48 3.28 -8.92
N THR A 72 8.51 4.00 -8.50
CA THR A 72 9.10 5.10 -9.29
C THR A 72 9.80 4.61 -10.57
N GLY A 73 10.03 3.32 -10.71
CA GLY A 73 10.45 2.72 -11.99
C GLY A 73 9.38 2.74 -13.08
N TYR A 74 8.10 3.03 -12.75
CA TYR A 74 7.00 3.16 -13.71
C TYR A 74 6.57 4.61 -13.93
N SER A 75 6.70 5.45 -12.91
CA SER A 75 6.37 6.88 -12.96
C SER A 75 7.13 7.60 -11.84
N ASP A 76 7.71 8.73 -12.15
CA ASP A 76 8.34 9.64 -11.20
C ASP A 76 7.32 10.60 -10.52
N HIS A 77 6.07 10.57 -10.99
CA HIS A 77 4.99 11.35 -10.38
C HIS A 77 4.54 10.74 -9.06
N ILE A 78 4.73 11.49 -7.96
CA ILE A 78 4.28 11.13 -6.62
C ILE A 78 3.26 12.16 -6.16
N THR A 79 2.09 11.69 -5.73
CA THR A 79 1.06 12.52 -5.12
C THR A 79 1.14 12.41 -3.61
N ASP A 80 1.47 13.51 -2.96
CA ASP A 80 1.49 13.58 -1.50
C ASP A 80 0.09 13.92 -1.00
N TYR A 81 -0.51 13.01 -0.25
CA TYR A 81 -1.79 13.23 0.41
C TYR A 81 -1.60 13.84 1.79
N VAL A 82 -2.58 14.59 2.25
CA VAL A 82 -2.58 15.22 3.58
C VAL A 82 -2.53 14.23 4.77
N GLY A 83 -2.58 12.94 4.48
CA GLY A 83 -2.56 11.89 5.49
C GLY A 83 -3.94 11.55 6.06
N THR A 84 -3.94 10.68 7.07
CA THR A 84 -5.16 10.26 7.75
C THR A 84 -5.33 11.05 9.03
N TYR A 85 -6.49 11.67 9.21
CA TYR A 85 -6.84 12.39 10.43
C TYR A 85 -7.73 11.52 11.32
N TYR A 86 -7.43 11.53 12.60
CA TYR A 86 -8.23 10.85 13.62
C TYR A 86 -8.86 11.88 14.55
N LEU A 87 -10.21 11.92 14.60
CA LEU A 87 -10.96 12.75 15.52
C LEU A 87 -11.56 11.89 16.64
N PRO A 88 -11.02 11.93 17.87
CA PRO A 88 -11.53 11.14 18.97
C PRO A 88 -12.82 11.74 19.53
N ILE A 89 -13.97 11.13 19.24
CA ILE A 89 -15.28 11.56 19.81
C ILE A 89 -15.31 11.37 21.33
N ARG A 90 -14.60 10.34 21.84
CA ARG A 90 -14.45 10.07 23.28
C ARG A 90 -12.97 9.97 23.62
N PRO A 91 -12.30 11.09 23.94
CA PRO A 91 -10.83 11.16 24.00
C PRO A 91 -10.21 10.17 24.98
N LEU A 92 -10.79 9.99 26.17
CA LEU A 92 -10.27 9.06 27.16
C LEU A 92 -10.35 7.59 26.71
N ARG A 93 -11.48 7.19 26.10
CA ARG A 93 -11.63 5.82 25.56
C ARG A 93 -10.71 5.58 24.38
N ALA A 94 -10.55 6.57 23.52
CA ALA A 94 -9.65 6.53 22.39
C ALA A 94 -8.19 6.39 22.84
N LEU A 95 -7.79 7.14 23.87
CA LEU A 95 -6.44 7.05 24.45
C LEU A 95 -6.16 5.65 24.99
N ILE A 96 -7.09 5.07 25.78
CA ILE A 96 -6.96 3.71 26.33
C ILE A 96 -6.87 2.68 25.20
N TRP A 97 -7.72 2.83 24.18
CA TRP A 97 -7.73 1.95 23.02
C TRP A 97 -6.36 1.95 22.30
N HIS A 98 -5.90 3.10 21.86
CA HIS A 98 -4.65 3.20 21.08
C HIS A 98 -3.39 2.90 21.91
N ARG A 99 -3.39 3.24 23.20
CA ARG A 99 -2.22 3.01 24.04
C ARG A 99 -2.03 1.55 24.43
N PHE A 100 -3.11 0.82 24.67
CA PHE A 100 -3.07 -0.51 25.28
C PHE A 100 -3.91 -1.55 24.52
N ALA A 101 -5.21 -1.29 24.35
CA ALA A 101 -6.15 -2.31 23.90
C ALA A 101 -5.87 -2.77 22.47
N GLU A 102 -5.63 -1.86 21.55
CA GLU A 102 -5.37 -2.18 20.14
C GLU A 102 -4.16 -3.12 19.98
N LYS A 103 -3.05 -2.80 20.65
CA LYS A 103 -1.82 -3.61 20.57
C LYS A 103 -2.03 -5.01 21.14
N ALA A 104 -2.72 -5.09 22.28
CA ALA A 104 -3.02 -6.38 22.92
C ALA A 104 -3.93 -7.24 22.05
N ILE A 105 -5.00 -6.67 21.50
CA ILE A 105 -5.96 -7.39 20.66
C ILE A 105 -5.30 -7.82 19.35
N ARG A 106 -4.54 -6.96 18.68
CA ARG A 106 -3.79 -7.31 17.46
C ARG A 106 -2.84 -8.50 17.72
N LYS A 107 -2.09 -8.46 18.84
CA LYS A 107 -1.19 -9.56 19.22
C LYS A 107 -1.94 -10.87 19.48
N LEU A 108 -3.03 -10.81 20.21
CA LEU A 108 -3.87 -11.99 20.51
C LEU A 108 -4.49 -12.55 19.23
N TYR A 109 -5.01 -11.70 18.36
CA TYR A 109 -5.57 -12.10 17.08
C TYR A 109 -4.53 -12.80 16.20
N PHE A 110 -3.35 -12.19 16.05
CA PHE A 110 -2.24 -12.77 15.28
C PHE A 110 -1.81 -14.14 15.84
N MET A 111 -1.68 -14.27 17.18
CA MET A 111 -1.32 -15.54 17.80
C MET A 111 -2.36 -16.65 17.56
N ARG A 112 -3.63 -16.28 17.43
CA ARG A 112 -4.73 -17.24 17.21
C ARG A 112 -4.95 -17.60 15.75
N HIS A 113 -4.81 -16.64 14.84
CA HIS A 113 -5.20 -16.78 13.43
C HIS A 113 -4.00 -16.78 12.48
N HIS A 114 -2.80 -16.40 12.93
CA HIS A 114 -1.61 -16.19 12.12
C HIS A 114 -1.81 -15.20 10.96
N GLU A 115 -2.78 -14.33 11.07
CA GLU A 115 -3.16 -13.31 10.11
C GLU A 115 -3.21 -11.92 10.77
N SER A 116 -3.04 -10.87 9.97
CA SER A 116 -3.24 -9.52 10.48
C SER A 116 -4.73 -9.26 10.73
N TRP A 117 -5.07 -8.50 11.74
CA TRP A 117 -6.45 -8.12 12.01
C TRP A 117 -7.06 -7.32 10.82
N TYR A 118 -6.26 -6.46 10.21
CA TYR A 118 -6.57 -5.67 9.00
C TYR A 118 -5.30 -5.19 8.33
#